data_336ec94847d5162e1b703fb90e99477d
#
_entry.id   336ec94847d5162e1b703fb90e99477d
#
_cell.length_a   1.000
_cell.length_b   1.000
_cell.length_c   1.000
_cell.angle_alpha   90.00
_cell.angle_beta   90.00
_cell.angle_gamma   90.00
#
_symmetry.space_group_name_H-M   'P 1'
#
loop_
_entity.id
_entity.type
_entity.pdbx_description
1 polymer ?
#
loop_
_entity_poly.entity_id
_entity_poly.type
_entity_poly.pdbx_seq_one_letter_code
_entity_poly.pdbx_strand_id
1 'polypeptide(L)'
;MDLTFKVEETCFNYRVGAICKQDNKILILQGDGEDFWYVPGGRVKMLENSEDALKRELAEELAVPIEVKRLIWSVESFFTLSERKFHEISFYYEVELHELPANGADHYILNEEGRTYMFKWVPVEELDAYNLQPAFIKEKVKDVSVHTEHIVLQK
;
A
#
# COMPACT_ATOMS: atom_id res chain seq x y z
N MET A 1 -17.00 5.20 -7.58
CA MET A 1 -17.18 3.75 -7.49
C MET A 1 -15.82 3.08 -7.58
N ASP A 2 -15.48 2.30 -6.57
CA ASP A 2 -14.22 1.56 -6.56
C ASP A 2 -14.20 0.49 -7.65
N LEU A 3 -13.04 0.29 -8.27
CA LEU A 3 -12.87 -0.78 -9.25
C LEU A 3 -12.64 -2.11 -8.53
N THR A 4 -13.72 -2.66 -8.01
CA THR A 4 -13.78 -3.95 -7.36
C THR A 4 -15.02 -4.69 -7.85
N PHE A 5 -14.84 -5.95 -8.24
CA PHE A 5 -15.93 -6.78 -8.77
C PHE A 5 -15.95 -8.12 -8.10
N LYS A 6 -17.15 -8.61 -7.81
CA LYS A 6 -17.34 -9.95 -7.26
C LYS A 6 -18.22 -10.74 -8.22
N VAL A 7 -17.71 -11.90 -8.63
CA VAL A 7 -18.45 -12.84 -9.48
C VAL A 7 -18.30 -14.21 -8.83
N GLU A 8 -19.40 -14.73 -8.25
CA GLU A 8 -19.39 -15.98 -7.49
C GLU A 8 -18.37 -15.92 -6.35
N GLU A 9 -17.37 -16.80 -6.36
CA GLU A 9 -16.35 -16.88 -5.32
C GLU A 9 -15.07 -16.13 -5.68
N THR A 10 -15.12 -15.34 -6.77
CA THR A 10 -13.96 -14.58 -7.22
C THR A 10 -14.15 -13.08 -6.98
N CYS A 11 -13.04 -12.38 -6.80
CA CYS A 11 -13.04 -10.94 -6.59
C CYS A 11 -11.88 -10.32 -7.36
N PHE A 12 -12.18 -9.27 -8.10
CA PHE A 12 -11.16 -8.46 -8.78
C PHE A 12 -11.02 -7.12 -8.08
N ASN A 13 -9.78 -6.68 -7.87
CA ASN A 13 -9.49 -5.35 -7.33
C ASN A 13 -8.40 -4.66 -8.16
N TYR A 14 -8.57 -3.36 -8.35
CA TYR A 14 -7.52 -2.50 -8.89
C TYR A 14 -7.07 -1.57 -7.77
N ARG A 15 -5.81 -1.67 -7.35
CA ARG A 15 -5.30 -0.99 -6.17
C ARG A 15 -4.05 -0.18 -6.47
N VAL A 16 -3.76 0.78 -5.59
CA VAL A 16 -2.50 1.54 -5.60
C VAL A 16 -1.88 1.52 -4.21
N GLY A 17 -0.56 1.56 -4.17
CA GLY A 17 0.17 1.63 -2.91
C GLY A 17 1.32 2.61 -2.99
N ALA A 18 1.70 3.15 -1.84
CA ALA A 18 2.79 4.12 -1.73
C ALA A 18 3.95 3.54 -0.93
N ILE A 19 5.15 3.66 -1.50
CA ILE A 19 6.37 3.42 -0.75
C ILE A 19 6.86 4.79 -0.29
N CYS A 20 6.57 5.11 0.96
CA CYS A 20 6.99 6.35 1.61
C CYS A 20 8.24 6.02 2.44
N LYS A 21 9.39 6.47 1.96
CA LYS A 21 10.66 6.15 2.62
C LYS A 21 11.26 7.41 3.24
N GLN A 22 11.64 7.31 4.51
CA GLN A 22 12.24 8.41 5.27
C GLN A 22 13.30 7.84 6.21
N ASP A 23 14.55 8.30 6.10
CA ASP A 23 15.64 7.87 6.98
C ASP A 23 15.76 6.33 7.07
N ASN A 24 15.72 5.65 5.93
CA ASN A 24 15.80 4.20 5.82
C ASN A 24 14.64 3.45 6.50
N LYS A 25 13.52 4.13 6.70
CA LYS A 25 12.28 3.55 7.22
C LYS A 25 11.20 3.69 6.18
N ILE A 26 10.24 2.77 6.20
CA ILE A 26 9.02 2.91 5.38
C ILE A 26 7.80 2.96 6.28
N LEU A 27 6.76 3.60 5.77
CA LEU A 27 5.50 3.71 6.48
C LEU A 27 4.63 2.49 6.13
N ILE A 28 4.17 1.79 7.14
CA ILE A 28 3.24 0.66 6.98
C ILE A 28 2.06 0.85 7.93
N LEU A 29 0.98 0.12 7.68
CA LEU A 29 -0.21 0.20 8.53
C LEU A 29 -0.86 -1.16 8.73
N GLN A 30 -1.61 -1.27 9.81
CA GLN A 30 -2.38 -2.46 10.15
C GLN A 30 -3.77 -2.01 10.59
N GLY A 31 -4.79 -2.66 10.03
CA GLY A 31 -6.16 -2.42 10.46
C GLY A 31 -6.47 -3.17 11.75
N ASP A 32 -7.46 -2.67 12.48
CA ASP A 32 -7.92 -3.28 13.71
C ASP A 32 -8.41 -4.72 13.47
N GLY A 33 -7.89 -5.67 14.22
CA GLY A 33 -8.24 -7.07 14.08
C GLY A 33 -7.53 -7.82 12.96
N GLU A 34 -6.67 -7.16 12.19
CA GLU A 34 -5.88 -7.80 11.14
C GLU A 34 -4.58 -8.35 11.68
N ASP A 35 -4.11 -9.46 11.11
CA ASP A 35 -2.83 -10.08 11.50
C ASP A 35 -1.72 -9.79 10.49
N PHE A 36 -1.95 -8.88 9.56
CA PHE A 36 -0.98 -8.50 8.53
C PHE A 36 -0.88 -6.98 8.43
N TRP A 37 0.26 -6.53 7.87
CA TRP A 37 0.56 -5.13 7.61
C TRP A 37 0.60 -4.89 6.10
N TYR A 38 0.41 -3.66 5.68
CA TYR A 38 0.49 -3.26 4.27
C TYR A 38 0.94 -1.81 4.17
N VAL A 39 1.20 -1.35 2.95
CA VAL A 39 1.62 0.03 2.72
C VAL A 39 0.39 0.93 2.50
N PRO A 40 0.52 2.24 2.72
CA PRO A 40 -0.59 3.16 2.47
C PRO A 40 -1.09 3.08 1.03
N GLY A 41 -2.37 3.28 0.83
CA GLY A 41 -2.99 3.23 -0.50
C GLY A 41 -4.45 2.87 -0.43
N GLY A 42 -4.97 2.35 -1.52
CA GLY A 42 -6.38 1.98 -1.60
C GLY A 42 -6.79 1.55 -2.99
N ARG A 43 -8.10 1.56 -3.23
CA ARG A 43 -8.67 1.17 -4.51
C ARG A 43 -8.75 2.34 -5.46
N VAL A 44 -8.51 2.06 -6.75
CA VAL A 44 -8.71 3.03 -7.82
C VAL A 44 -10.20 3.09 -8.13
N LYS A 45 -10.72 4.27 -8.39
CA LYS A 45 -12.13 4.45 -8.77
C LYS A 45 -12.28 4.50 -10.28
N MET A 46 -13.49 4.23 -10.74
CA MET A 46 -13.81 4.31 -12.16
C MET A 46 -13.46 5.70 -12.71
N LEU A 47 -12.77 5.73 -13.86
CA LEU A 47 -12.35 6.94 -14.57
C LEU A 47 -11.24 7.75 -13.86
N GLU A 48 -10.64 7.17 -12.84
CA GLU A 48 -9.53 7.77 -12.10
C GLU A 48 -8.24 7.06 -12.52
N ASN A 49 -7.18 7.82 -12.80
CA ASN A 49 -5.89 7.17 -13.05
C ASN A 49 -5.24 6.80 -11.71
N SER A 50 -4.27 5.88 -11.75
CA SER A 50 -3.68 5.33 -10.53
C SER A 50 -2.93 6.38 -9.71
N GLU A 51 -2.26 7.32 -10.34
CA GLU A 51 -1.54 8.37 -9.61
C GLU A 51 -2.51 9.27 -8.84
N ASP A 52 -3.62 9.67 -9.47
CA ASP A 52 -4.64 10.50 -8.83
C ASP A 52 -5.33 9.74 -7.71
N ALA A 53 -5.57 8.43 -7.91
CA ALA A 53 -6.12 7.57 -6.86
C ALA A 53 -5.22 7.57 -5.63
N LEU A 54 -3.91 7.43 -5.84
CA LEU A 54 -2.96 7.43 -4.75
C LEU A 54 -2.94 8.77 -4.01
N LYS A 55 -2.95 9.87 -4.74
CA LYS A 55 -2.99 11.21 -4.13
C LYS A 55 -4.24 11.38 -3.25
N ARG A 56 -5.38 10.92 -3.74
CA ARG A 56 -6.64 10.98 -2.99
C ARG A 56 -6.57 10.15 -1.72
N GLU A 57 -6.10 8.90 -1.83
CA GLU A 57 -6.00 8.01 -0.67
C GLU A 57 -5.02 8.55 0.37
N LEU A 58 -3.87 9.07 -0.06
CA LEU A 58 -2.87 9.59 0.87
C LEU A 58 -3.31 10.90 1.52
N ALA A 59 -4.11 11.72 0.84
CA ALA A 59 -4.69 12.91 1.45
C ALA A 59 -5.57 12.53 2.64
N GLU A 60 -6.32 11.45 2.51
CA GLU A 60 -7.16 10.94 3.59
C GLU A 60 -6.34 10.31 4.72
N GLU A 61 -5.33 9.51 4.38
CA GLU A 61 -4.57 8.72 5.36
C GLU A 61 -3.47 9.49 6.06
N LEU A 62 -2.75 10.35 5.33
CA LEU A 62 -1.58 11.03 5.87
C LEU A 62 -1.83 12.50 6.21
N ALA A 63 -2.73 13.15 5.48
CA ALA A 63 -3.11 14.56 5.68
C ALA A 63 -1.90 15.52 5.68
N VAL A 64 -0.89 15.22 4.86
CA VAL A 64 0.31 16.06 4.72
C VAL A 64 0.63 16.23 3.22
N PRO A 65 1.37 17.29 2.83
CA PRO A 65 1.79 17.45 1.45
C PRO A 65 2.69 16.30 1.00
N ILE A 66 2.39 15.75 -0.17
CA ILE A 66 3.15 14.64 -0.74
C ILE A 66 3.47 14.92 -2.21
N GLU A 67 4.45 14.20 -2.73
CA GLU A 67 4.76 14.21 -4.15
C GLU A 67 4.91 12.76 -4.62
N VAL A 68 4.14 12.38 -5.65
CA VAL A 68 4.28 11.07 -6.28
C VAL A 68 5.44 11.16 -7.26
N LYS A 69 6.49 10.36 -7.04
CA LYS A 69 7.73 10.45 -7.82
C LYS A 69 7.69 9.59 -9.08
N ARG A 70 7.50 8.29 -8.93
CA ARG A 70 7.47 7.39 -10.08
C ARG A 70 6.81 6.05 -9.73
N LEU A 71 6.34 5.36 -10.77
CA LEU A 71 5.87 3.98 -10.65
C LEU A 71 7.08 3.06 -10.52
N ILE A 72 7.13 2.30 -9.45
CA ILE A 72 8.24 1.36 -9.21
C ILE A 72 7.86 -0.08 -9.49
N TRP A 73 6.62 -0.50 -9.18
CA TRP A 73 6.15 -1.87 -9.43
C TRP A 73 4.74 -1.86 -10.00
N SER A 74 4.54 -2.68 -11.05
CA SER A 74 3.21 -3.06 -11.49
C SER A 74 3.04 -4.54 -11.16
N VAL A 75 1.97 -4.91 -10.49
CA VAL A 75 1.83 -6.23 -9.87
C VAL A 75 0.51 -6.88 -10.26
N GLU A 76 0.57 -8.12 -10.73
CA GLU A 76 -0.60 -8.97 -10.89
C GLU A 76 -0.56 -10.01 -9.78
N SER A 77 -1.60 -10.06 -8.95
CA SER A 77 -1.64 -10.97 -7.80
C SER A 77 -2.83 -11.91 -7.91
N PHE A 78 -2.59 -13.17 -7.59
CA PHE A 78 -3.61 -14.22 -7.56
C PHE A 78 -3.47 -14.96 -6.24
N PHE A 79 -4.50 -14.89 -5.38
CA PHE A 79 -4.43 -15.52 -4.06
C PHE A 79 -5.83 -15.90 -3.58
N THR A 80 -5.87 -16.74 -2.54
CA THR A 80 -7.12 -17.15 -1.90
C THR A 80 -7.13 -16.64 -0.47
N LEU A 81 -8.22 -16.02 -0.08
CA LEU A 81 -8.42 -15.52 1.27
C LEU A 81 -9.86 -15.77 1.67
N SER A 82 -10.08 -16.46 2.82
CA SER A 82 -11.41 -16.79 3.31
C SER A 82 -12.29 -17.47 2.26
N GLU A 83 -11.72 -18.46 1.58
CA GLU A 83 -12.38 -19.26 0.53
C GLU A 83 -12.72 -18.48 -0.75
N ARG A 84 -12.35 -17.21 -0.81
CA ARG A 84 -12.55 -16.38 -1.99
C ARG A 84 -11.24 -16.24 -2.77
N LYS A 85 -11.34 -16.36 -4.08
CA LYS A 85 -10.18 -16.21 -4.98
C LYS A 85 -10.08 -14.77 -5.42
N PHE A 86 -8.90 -14.18 -5.23
CA PHE A 86 -8.65 -12.79 -5.59
C PHE A 86 -7.73 -12.69 -6.80
N HIS A 87 -8.09 -11.77 -7.69
CA HIS A 87 -7.27 -11.34 -8.80
C HIS A 87 -7.10 -9.84 -8.64
N GLU A 88 -5.86 -9.37 -8.40
CA GLU A 88 -5.60 -7.95 -8.19
C GLU A 88 -4.55 -7.42 -9.15
N ILE A 89 -4.78 -6.19 -9.62
CA ILE A 89 -3.75 -5.39 -10.28
C ILE A 89 -3.43 -4.27 -9.32
N SER A 90 -2.14 -4.13 -8.98
CA SER A 90 -1.69 -3.11 -8.03
C SER A 90 -0.51 -2.34 -8.60
N PHE A 91 -0.56 -1.02 -8.50
CA PHE A 91 0.55 -0.14 -8.89
C PHE A 91 1.14 0.49 -7.63
N TYR A 92 2.47 0.35 -7.48
CA TYR A 92 3.19 0.91 -6.34
C TYR A 92 4.07 2.05 -6.82
N TYR A 93 3.94 3.18 -6.15
CA TYR A 93 4.68 4.39 -6.47
C TYR A 93 5.62 4.78 -5.36
N GLU A 94 6.78 5.32 -5.73
CA GLU A 94 7.64 6.00 -4.78
C GLU A 94 7.01 7.36 -4.48
N VAL A 95 6.85 7.67 -3.20
CA VAL A 95 6.23 8.90 -2.74
C VAL A 95 7.15 9.63 -1.78
N GLU A 96 7.35 10.92 -2.03
CA GLU A 96 8.12 11.80 -1.15
C GLU A 96 7.15 12.59 -0.27
N LEU A 97 7.40 12.59 1.03
CA LEU A 97 6.61 13.37 1.98
C LEU A 97 7.33 14.69 2.23
N HIS A 98 6.63 15.81 2.02
CA HIS A 98 7.17 17.14 2.28
C HIS A 98 7.01 17.53 3.75
N GLU A 99 6.24 16.75 4.49
CA GLU A 99 5.97 16.93 5.90
C GLU A 99 5.65 15.56 6.49
N LEU A 100 6.12 15.27 7.70
CA LEU A 100 5.83 13.96 8.32
C LEU A 100 4.45 13.96 8.96
N PRO A 101 3.65 12.91 8.74
CA PRO A 101 2.35 12.81 9.39
C PRO A 101 2.49 12.72 10.90
N ALA A 102 1.45 13.14 11.62
CA ALA A 102 1.40 13.10 13.10
C ALA A 102 2.61 13.78 13.75
N ASN A 103 3.06 14.91 13.18
CA ASN A 103 4.18 15.70 13.72
C ASN A 103 5.47 14.90 13.87
N GLY A 104 5.69 13.89 13.01
CA GLY A 104 6.90 13.09 13.02
C GLY A 104 6.92 11.95 14.03
N ALA A 105 5.78 11.58 14.61
CA ALA A 105 5.70 10.44 15.52
C ALA A 105 6.07 9.15 14.80
N ASP A 106 6.72 8.22 15.51
CA ASP A 106 7.10 6.92 14.96
C ASP A 106 5.89 6.06 14.62
N HIS A 107 4.77 6.28 15.28
CA HIS A 107 3.51 5.60 15.03
C HIS A 107 2.34 6.50 15.40
N TYR A 108 1.19 6.25 14.78
CA TYR A 108 -0.02 7.01 15.08
C TYR A 108 -1.25 6.20 14.70
N ILE A 109 -2.40 6.62 15.24
CA ILE A 109 -3.68 5.96 15.03
C ILE A 109 -4.54 6.84 14.13
N LEU A 110 -5.16 6.22 13.13
CA LEU A 110 -6.16 6.87 12.28
C LEU A 110 -7.50 6.16 12.48
N ASN A 111 -8.53 6.93 12.78
CA ASN A 111 -9.90 6.42 12.82
C ASN A 111 -10.63 6.88 11.57
N GLU A 112 -11.14 5.94 10.79
CA GLU A 112 -11.80 6.25 9.52
C GLU A 112 -12.95 5.27 9.29
N GLU A 113 -14.14 5.82 9.05
CA GLU A 113 -15.33 5.03 8.75
C GLU A 113 -15.60 3.89 9.73
N GLY A 114 -15.41 4.18 11.03
CA GLY A 114 -15.67 3.19 12.08
C GLY A 114 -14.57 2.16 12.26
N ARG A 115 -13.46 2.28 11.53
CA ARG A 115 -12.31 1.39 11.67
C ARG A 115 -11.11 2.16 12.20
N THR A 116 -10.25 1.44 12.91
CA THR A 116 -9.02 1.97 13.49
C THR A 116 -7.82 1.38 12.77
N TYR A 117 -6.89 2.23 12.38
CA TYR A 117 -5.65 1.82 11.71
C TYR A 117 -4.46 2.32 12.50
N MET A 118 -3.45 1.45 12.67
CA MET A 118 -2.16 1.82 13.26
C MET A 118 -1.17 2.04 12.13
N PHE A 119 -0.60 3.24 12.03
CA PHE A 119 0.49 3.57 11.11
C PHE A 119 1.81 3.55 11.85
N LYS A 120 2.84 3.01 11.24
CA LYS A 120 4.13 2.88 11.88
C LYS A 120 5.28 3.01 10.87
N TRP A 121 6.30 3.76 11.26
CA TRP A 121 7.56 3.83 10.52
C TRP A 121 8.45 2.68 10.97
N VAL A 122 8.89 1.86 10.02
CA VAL A 122 9.71 0.67 10.31
C VAL A 122 10.99 0.71 9.48
N PRO A 123 12.17 0.54 10.12
CA PRO A 123 13.41 0.40 9.37
C PRO A 123 13.32 -0.75 8.36
N VAL A 124 13.83 -0.54 7.15
CA VAL A 124 13.71 -1.56 6.10
C VAL A 124 14.38 -2.88 6.48
N GLU A 125 15.45 -2.84 7.27
CA GLU A 125 16.15 -4.04 7.73
C GLU A 125 15.38 -4.79 8.82
N GLU A 126 14.33 -4.20 9.40
CA GLU A 126 13.51 -4.84 10.43
C GLU A 126 12.16 -5.34 9.90
N LEU A 127 11.91 -5.19 8.60
CA LEU A 127 10.63 -5.59 8.01
C LEU A 127 10.33 -7.08 8.10
N ASP A 128 11.36 -7.92 8.24
CA ASP A 128 11.16 -9.37 8.39
C ASP A 128 10.40 -9.73 9.69
N ALA A 129 10.39 -8.83 10.68
CA ALA A 129 9.64 -9.04 11.90
C ALA A 129 8.13 -8.78 11.73
N TYR A 130 7.73 -8.28 10.57
CA TYR A 130 6.33 -7.93 10.28
C TYR A 130 5.76 -8.83 9.19
N ASN A 131 4.51 -9.21 9.34
CA ASN A 131 3.78 -9.92 8.29
C ASN A 131 3.28 -8.88 7.27
N LEU A 132 4.22 -8.31 6.52
CA LEU A 132 3.91 -7.31 5.49
C LEU A 132 3.45 -8.00 4.21
N GLN A 133 2.30 -7.59 3.70
CA GLN A 133 1.74 -8.15 2.47
C GLN A 133 1.58 -7.07 1.40
N PRO A 134 1.88 -7.36 0.14
CA PRO A 134 2.53 -8.61 -0.34
C PRO A 134 3.97 -8.72 0.14
N ALA A 135 4.39 -9.96 0.41
CA ALA A 135 5.68 -10.21 1.06
C ALA A 135 6.91 -9.76 0.26
N PHE A 136 6.81 -9.66 -1.06
CA PHE A 136 7.94 -9.25 -1.91
C PHE A 136 8.46 -7.85 -1.55
N ILE A 137 7.62 -6.99 -0.98
CA ILE A 137 7.99 -5.61 -0.63
C ILE A 137 9.17 -5.59 0.35
N LYS A 138 9.22 -6.54 1.29
CA LYS A 138 10.28 -6.59 2.30
C LYS A 138 11.67 -6.63 1.69
N GLU A 139 11.85 -7.38 0.59
CA GLU A 139 13.14 -7.49 -0.08
C GLU A 139 13.34 -6.39 -1.11
N LYS A 140 12.34 -6.13 -1.94
CA LYS A 140 12.49 -5.18 -3.05
C LYS A 140 12.64 -3.73 -2.60
N VAL A 141 12.13 -3.37 -1.44
CA VAL A 141 12.26 -2.00 -0.93
C VAL A 141 13.68 -1.68 -0.49
N LYS A 142 14.51 -2.70 -0.23
CA LYS A 142 15.91 -2.52 0.17
C LYS A 142 16.77 -1.98 -0.97
N ASP A 143 16.43 -2.33 -2.20
CA ASP A 143 17.19 -1.91 -3.38
C ASP A 143 16.22 -1.79 -4.57
N VAL A 144 15.57 -0.62 -4.67
CA VAL A 144 14.57 -0.38 -5.71
C VAL A 144 15.27 -0.13 -7.05
N SER A 145 14.88 -0.91 -8.07
CA SER A 145 15.42 -0.79 -9.41
C SER A 145 15.17 0.62 -9.98
N VAL A 146 16.09 1.11 -10.80
CA VAL A 146 15.93 2.38 -11.52
C VAL A 146 14.83 2.28 -12.59
N HIS A 147 14.45 1.07 -12.97
CA HIS A 147 13.38 0.81 -13.93
C HIS A 147 12.14 0.28 -13.22
N THR A 148 10.96 0.59 -13.76
CA THR A 148 9.71 0.00 -13.28
C THR A 148 9.76 -1.52 -13.53
N GLU A 149 9.47 -2.29 -12.50
CA GLU A 149 9.43 -3.75 -12.60
C GLU A 149 8.00 -4.24 -12.66
N HIS A 150 7.76 -5.24 -13.51
CA HIS A 150 6.48 -5.94 -13.54
C HIS A 150 6.61 -7.25 -12.78
N ILE A 151 5.70 -7.50 -11.85
CA ILE A 151 5.77 -8.63 -10.92
C ILE A 151 4.48 -9.42 -11.01
N VAL A 152 4.59 -10.76 -11.10
CA VAL A 152 3.42 -11.64 -11.07
C VAL A 152 3.54 -12.53 -9.84
N LEU A 153 2.52 -12.49 -8.98
CA LEU A 153 2.45 -13.29 -7.76
C LEU A 153 1.34 -14.31 -7.93
N GLN A 154 1.71 -15.56 -8.03
CA GLN A 154 0.76 -16.68 -8.16
C GLN A 154 0.94 -17.67 -7.02
N LYS A 155 -0.17 -18.23 -6.59
CA LYS A 155 -0.17 -19.30 -5.59
C LYS A 155 -0.67 -20.59 -6.19
#